data_cadb9c5b8d29414d96f5fa5e3c3451bb
#
_entry.id   cadb9c5b8d29414d96f5fa5e3c3451bb
#
_cell.length_a   1.000
_cell.length_b   1.000
_cell.length_c   1.000
_cell.angle_alpha   90.00
_cell.angle_beta   90.00
_cell.angle_gamma   90.00
#
_symmetry.space_group_name_H-M   'P 1'
#
loop_
_entity.id
_entity.type
_entity.pdbx_description
1 polymer ?
#
loop_
_entity_poly.entity_id
_entity_poly.type
_entity_poly.pdbx_seq_one_letter_code
_entity_poly.pdbx_strand_id
1 'polypeptide(L)'
;MNFGEAIASGFSKYVNFSGRAIRSEYWYWVLFVILAEIVTSIIDYVIGAQITTGLVIGAQITSGLFGLATFLPSLAVAIRRLHDIDRTGWWIFLVLIPLIGAIVLIVWYCTKGTPGPNQFGPDPLSGFGQISPRPAA
;
A
#
# COMPACT_ATOMS: atom_id res chain seq x y z
N MET A 1 -1.73 13.90 -1.46
CA MET A 1 -0.76 13.09 -2.24
C MET A 1 -1.42 12.67 -3.53
N ASN A 2 -0.78 12.85 -4.66
CA ASN A 2 -1.29 12.40 -5.96
C ASN A 2 -0.81 10.97 -6.28
N PHE A 3 -1.29 10.42 -7.40
CA PHE A 3 -0.98 9.04 -7.80
C PHE A 3 0.53 8.80 -7.98
N GLY A 4 1.22 9.69 -8.69
CA GLY A 4 2.66 9.56 -8.91
C GLY A 4 3.49 9.66 -7.63
N GLU A 5 3.12 10.57 -6.74
CA GLU A 5 3.76 10.71 -5.43
C GLU A 5 3.57 9.48 -4.55
N ALA A 6 2.39 8.87 -4.59
CA ALA A 6 2.12 7.65 -3.85
C ALA A 6 2.98 6.47 -4.33
N ILE A 7 3.15 6.32 -5.66
CA ILE A 7 4.03 5.30 -6.24
C ILE A 7 5.48 5.56 -5.82
N ALA A 8 5.95 6.80 -5.96
CA ALA A 8 7.31 7.18 -5.57
C ALA A 8 7.56 6.93 -4.07
N SER A 9 6.59 7.28 -3.21
CA SER A 9 6.65 7.01 -1.79
C SER A 9 6.71 5.51 -1.48
N GLY A 10 5.90 4.71 -2.16
CA GLY A 10 5.89 3.26 -1.99
C GLY A 10 7.26 2.64 -2.27
N PHE A 11 7.89 3.00 -3.38
CA PHE A 11 9.21 2.49 -3.72
C PHE A 11 10.33 3.09 -2.87
N SER A 12 10.28 4.38 -2.54
CA SER A 12 11.31 5.01 -1.69
C SER A 12 11.29 4.48 -0.26
N LYS A 13 10.12 4.07 0.23
CA LYS A 13 9.91 3.48 1.56
C LYS A 13 9.73 1.97 1.50
N TYR A 14 10.44 1.31 0.61
CA TYR A 14 10.27 -0.11 0.26
C TYR A 14 10.22 -1.05 1.48
N VAL A 15 11.08 -0.84 2.46
CA VAL A 15 11.14 -1.62 3.71
C VAL A 15 10.96 -0.72 4.94
N ASN A 16 10.39 0.45 4.80
CA ASN A 16 10.15 1.35 5.91
C ASN A 16 8.78 1.07 6.53
N PHE A 17 8.78 0.39 7.66
CA PHE A 17 7.59 0.04 8.44
C PHE A 17 7.28 1.07 9.53
N SER A 18 8.07 2.14 9.63
CA SER A 18 7.89 3.22 10.60
C SER A 18 7.13 4.39 9.99
N GLY A 19 6.51 5.20 10.84
CA GLY A 19 5.77 6.37 10.41
C GLY A 19 4.32 6.07 10.04
N ARG A 20 3.71 7.00 9.34
CA ARG A 20 2.28 6.98 9.02
C ARG A 20 2.07 7.14 7.52
N ALA A 21 1.04 6.50 6.98
CA ALA A 21 0.60 6.66 5.59
C ALA A 21 -0.84 7.18 5.56
N ILE A 22 -1.07 8.26 4.82
CA ILE A 22 -2.41 8.82 4.62
C ILE A 22 -3.25 7.95 3.68
N ARG A 23 -4.58 8.15 3.68
CA ARG A 23 -5.50 7.37 2.85
C ARG A 23 -5.13 7.41 1.37
N SER A 24 -4.80 8.58 0.83
CA SER A 24 -4.44 8.71 -0.58
C SER A 24 -3.16 7.96 -0.93
N GLU A 25 -2.15 7.95 -0.07
CA GLU A 25 -0.93 7.17 -0.27
C GLU A 25 -1.25 5.67 -0.37
N TYR A 26 -2.03 5.15 0.56
CA TYR A 26 -2.39 3.74 0.57
C TYR A 26 -3.24 3.33 -0.63
N TRP A 27 -4.33 4.06 -0.90
CA TRP A 27 -5.26 3.68 -1.96
C TRP A 27 -4.70 3.89 -3.35
N TYR A 28 -3.89 4.90 -3.59
CA TYR A 28 -3.19 5.06 -4.87
C TYR A 28 -2.12 3.98 -5.08
N TRP A 29 -1.44 3.56 -4.02
CA TRP A 29 -0.55 2.41 -4.10
C TRP A 29 -1.30 1.13 -4.46
N VAL A 30 -2.42 0.85 -3.81
CA VAL A 30 -3.28 -0.30 -4.12
C VAL A 30 -3.75 -0.25 -5.57
N LEU A 31 -4.19 0.90 -6.05
CA LEU A 31 -4.61 1.09 -7.44
C LEU A 31 -3.45 0.80 -8.40
N PHE A 32 -2.25 1.31 -8.12
CA PHE A 32 -1.06 1.04 -8.90
C PHE A 32 -0.76 -0.47 -8.99
N VAL A 33 -0.76 -1.15 -7.85
CA VAL A 33 -0.48 -2.59 -7.81
C VAL A 33 -1.53 -3.38 -8.61
N ILE A 34 -2.81 -3.06 -8.46
CA ILE A 34 -3.89 -3.73 -9.20
C ILE A 34 -3.73 -3.52 -10.71
N LEU A 35 -3.51 -2.29 -11.16
CA LEU A 35 -3.35 -1.97 -12.58
C LEU A 35 -2.11 -2.68 -13.16
N ALA A 36 -1.01 -2.68 -12.44
CA ALA A 36 0.22 -3.34 -12.86
C ALA A 36 0.06 -4.87 -12.89
N GLU A 37 -0.65 -5.47 -11.93
CA GLU A 37 -0.96 -6.90 -11.95
C GLU A 37 -1.85 -7.29 -13.14
N ILE A 38 -2.80 -6.46 -13.51
CA ILE A 38 -3.60 -6.68 -14.71
C ILE A 38 -2.70 -6.70 -15.97
N VAL A 39 -1.81 -5.72 -16.09
CA VAL A 39 -0.88 -5.63 -17.22
C VAL A 39 0.06 -6.82 -17.28
N THR A 40 0.67 -7.19 -16.17
CA THR A 40 1.58 -8.34 -16.08
C THR A 40 0.87 -9.66 -16.37
N SER A 41 -0.36 -9.82 -15.92
CA SER A 41 -1.19 -11.01 -16.20
C SER A 41 -1.55 -11.10 -17.70
N ILE A 42 -1.82 -9.98 -18.36
CA ILE A 42 -2.04 -9.94 -19.81
C ILE A 42 -0.76 -10.33 -20.56
N ILE A 43 0.40 -9.83 -20.14
CA ILE A 43 1.69 -10.20 -20.71
C ILE A 43 1.91 -11.71 -20.56
N ASP A 44 1.71 -12.27 -19.39
CA ASP A 44 1.86 -13.70 -19.11
C ASP A 44 0.91 -14.54 -19.97
N TYR A 45 -0.33 -14.09 -20.16
CA TYR A 45 -1.30 -14.75 -21.03
C TYR A 45 -0.85 -14.75 -22.50
N VAL A 46 -0.41 -13.61 -23.00
CA VAL A 46 0.05 -13.48 -24.40
C VAL A 46 1.30 -14.33 -24.65
N ILE A 47 2.28 -14.30 -23.74
CA ILE A 47 3.49 -15.13 -23.83
C ILE A 47 3.13 -16.61 -23.72
N GLY A 48 2.29 -16.99 -22.78
CA GLY A 48 1.81 -18.35 -22.60
C GLY A 48 1.13 -18.89 -23.85
N ALA A 49 0.28 -18.10 -24.49
CA ALA A 49 -0.40 -18.48 -25.73
C ALA A 49 0.56 -18.71 -26.91
N GLN A 50 1.73 -18.05 -26.93
CA GLN A 50 2.76 -18.23 -27.98
C GLN A 50 3.67 -19.44 -27.71
N ILE A 51 3.85 -19.83 -26.46
CA ILE A 51 4.80 -20.89 -26.06
C ILE A 51 4.11 -22.25 -25.94
N THR A 52 2.77 -22.32 -26.03
CA THR A 52 2.02 -23.53 -25.71
C THR A 52 2.19 -24.63 -26.76
N THR A 53 3.22 -25.42 -26.61
CA THR A 53 3.21 -26.82 -26.97
C THR A 53 3.35 -27.63 -25.66
N GLY A 54 2.27 -27.89 -25.00
CA GLY A 54 2.04 -29.09 -24.21
C GLY A 54 2.51 -29.13 -22.77
N LEU A 55 3.18 -28.16 -22.19
CA LEU A 55 3.53 -28.20 -20.76
C LEU A 55 3.68 -26.79 -20.18
N VAL A 56 2.62 -26.01 -20.21
CA VAL A 56 2.57 -24.78 -19.41
C VAL A 56 1.42 -24.93 -18.43
N ILE A 57 1.72 -25.40 -17.28
CA ILE A 57 1.22 -24.81 -16.04
C ILE A 57 1.45 -23.32 -16.27
N GLY A 58 0.37 -22.54 -16.48
CA GLY A 58 0.47 -21.14 -16.85
C GLY A 58 1.43 -20.42 -15.94
N ALA A 59 2.68 -20.34 -16.38
CA ALA A 59 3.72 -19.75 -15.59
C ALA A 59 3.46 -18.26 -15.57
N GLN A 60 2.76 -17.80 -14.56
CA GLN A 60 2.57 -16.38 -14.24
C GLN A 60 3.91 -15.82 -13.75
N ILE A 61 4.93 -15.86 -14.64
CA ILE A 61 6.29 -15.49 -14.28
C ILE A 61 6.36 -13.98 -14.05
N THR A 62 5.84 -13.20 -14.99
CA THR A 62 5.90 -11.74 -14.92
C THR A 62 5.07 -11.21 -13.76
N SER A 63 3.83 -11.66 -13.62
CA SER A 63 2.96 -11.28 -12.50
C SER A 63 3.49 -11.79 -11.17
N GLY A 64 4.04 -13.00 -11.12
CA GLY A 64 4.67 -13.56 -9.91
C GLY A 64 5.89 -12.77 -9.46
N LEU A 65 6.78 -12.39 -10.39
CA LEU A 65 7.94 -11.55 -10.09
C LEU A 65 7.53 -10.15 -9.62
N PHE A 66 6.54 -9.56 -10.28
CA PHE A 66 6.01 -8.26 -9.87
C PHE A 66 5.38 -8.35 -8.47
N GLY A 67 4.59 -9.38 -8.19
CA GLY A 67 4.00 -9.61 -6.87
C GLY A 67 5.05 -9.75 -5.78
N LEU A 68 6.12 -10.50 -6.02
CA LEU A 68 7.25 -10.60 -5.08
C LEU A 68 7.95 -9.25 -4.90
N ALA A 69 8.18 -8.51 -5.97
CA ALA A 69 8.84 -7.20 -5.91
C ALA A 69 8.01 -6.15 -5.16
N THR A 70 6.69 -6.24 -5.21
CA THR A 70 5.79 -5.28 -4.56
C THR A 70 5.26 -5.77 -3.20
N PHE A 71 5.56 -7.00 -2.80
CA PHE A 71 5.07 -7.56 -1.53
C PHE A 71 5.54 -6.75 -0.32
N LEU A 72 6.85 -6.50 -0.21
CA LEU A 72 7.41 -5.74 0.92
C LEU A 72 6.93 -4.29 0.94
N PRO A 73 6.95 -3.51 -0.15
CA PRO A 73 6.43 -2.16 -0.12
C PRO A 73 4.92 -2.12 0.12
N SER A 74 4.15 -3.08 -0.35
CA SER A 74 2.73 -3.18 -0.05
C SER A 74 2.48 -3.44 1.44
N LEU A 75 3.25 -4.34 2.04
CA LEU A 75 3.21 -4.58 3.47
C LEU A 75 3.62 -3.33 4.27
N ALA A 76 4.67 -2.65 3.83
CA ALA A 76 5.16 -1.44 4.49
C ALA A 76 4.11 -0.32 4.49
N VAL A 77 3.48 -0.05 3.35
CA VAL A 77 2.43 0.99 3.27
C VAL A 77 1.18 0.61 4.06
N ALA A 78 0.81 -0.68 4.07
CA ALA A 78 -0.32 -1.18 4.85
C ALA A 78 -0.08 -1.01 6.36
N ILE A 79 1.10 -1.35 6.85
CA ILE A 79 1.47 -1.16 8.26
C ILE A 79 1.51 0.33 8.61
N ARG A 80 2.12 1.18 7.77
CA ARG A 80 2.11 2.63 7.99
C ARG A 80 0.70 3.22 7.96
N ARG A 81 -0.20 2.60 7.20
CA ARG A 81 -1.61 3.02 7.20
C ARG A 81 -2.31 2.68 8.51
N LEU A 82 -2.03 1.52 9.12
CA LEU A 82 -2.52 1.18 10.45
C LEU A 82 -1.95 2.16 11.50
N HIS A 83 -0.70 2.55 11.38
CA HIS A 83 -0.10 3.56 12.25
C HIS A 83 -0.82 4.92 12.16
N ASP A 84 -1.33 5.28 10.99
CA ASP A 84 -2.05 6.54 10.79
C ASP A 84 -3.36 6.62 11.59
N ILE A 85 -3.99 5.49 11.85
CA ILE A 85 -5.17 5.37 12.73
C ILE A 85 -4.83 4.95 14.17
N ASP A 86 -3.56 5.12 14.57
CA ASP A 86 -3.04 4.81 15.90
C ASP A 86 -3.15 3.32 16.29
N ARG A 87 -2.95 2.42 15.31
CA ARG A 87 -2.93 0.98 15.51
C ARG A 87 -1.57 0.40 15.17
N THR A 88 -1.14 -0.61 15.94
CA THR A 88 0.12 -1.30 15.67
C THR A 88 0.05 -2.12 14.39
N GLY A 89 1.21 -2.38 13.77
CA GLY A 89 1.30 -3.18 12.54
C GLY A 89 0.86 -4.64 12.71
N TRP A 90 0.85 -5.15 13.93
CA TRP A 90 0.40 -6.51 14.24
C TRP A 90 -1.07 -6.77 13.86
N TRP A 91 -1.90 -5.74 13.80
CA TRP A 91 -3.28 -5.85 13.34
C TRP A 91 -3.43 -6.30 11.89
N ILE A 92 -2.35 -6.26 11.09
CA ILE A 92 -2.39 -6.80 9.72
C ILE A 92 -2.70 -8.30 9.69
N PHE A 93 -2.40 -9.03 10.76
CA PHE A 93 -2.74 -10.45 10.88
C PHE A 93 -4.23 -10.73 10.95
N LEU A 94 -5.08 -9.72 11.06
CA LEU A 94 -6.53 -9.88 10.85
C LEU A 94 -6.87 -10.46 9.48
N VAL A 95 -6.02 -10.28 8.49
CA VAL A 95 -6.20 -10.87 7.15
C VAL A 95 -6.29 -12.41 7.21
N LEU A 96 -5.73 -13.04 8.24
CA LEU A 96 -5.78 -14.48 8.44
C LEU A 96 -7.17 -14.97 8.90
N ILE A 97 -8.05 -14.08 9.35
CA ILE A 97 -9.45 -14.39 9.64
C ILE A 97 -10.22 -14.20 8.33
N PRO A 98 -10.69 -15.29 7.68
CA PRO A 98 -11.34 -15.18 6.38
C PRO A 98 -12.56 -14.27 6.43
N LEU A 99 -12.73 -13.41 5.43
CA LEU A 99 -13.84 -12.48 5.22
C LEU A 99 -13.94 -11.39 6.30
N ILE A 100 -14.14 -11.75 7.57
CA ILE A 100 -14.32 -10.78 8.68
C ILE A 100 -13.07 -9.92 8.85
N GLY A 101 -11.89 -10.53 8.90
CA GLY A 101 -10.62 -9.81 9.04
C GLY A 101 -10.35 -8.86 7.88
N ALA A 102 -10.60 -9.30 6.66
CA ALA A 102 -10.45 -8.45 5.47
C ALA A 102 -11.41 -7.26 5.48
N ILE A 103 -12.66 -7.46 5.87
CA ILE A 103 -13.66 -6.37 5.99
C ILE A 103 -13.22 -5.36 7.04
N VAL A 104 -12.77 -5.80 8.22
CA VAL A 104 -12.30 -4.92 9.29
C VAL A 104 -11.10 -4.09 8.82
N LEU A 105 -10.12 -4.71 8.15
CA LEU A 105 -8.96 -4.00 7.62
C LEU A 105 -9.36 -2.97 6.56
N ILE A 106 -10.25 -3.30 5.65
CA ILE A 106 -10.72 -2.36 4.62
C ILE A 106 -11.41 -1.16 5.27
N VAL A 107 -12.26 -1.38 6.26
CA VAL A 107 -12.91 -0.29 7.01
C VAL A 107 -11.87 0.60 7.68
N TRP A 108 -10.86 0.03 8.31
CA TRP A 108 -9.78 0.79 8.94
C TRP A 108 -8.94 1.58 7.92
N TYR A 109 -8.66 0.99 6.76
CA TYR A 109 -7.91 1.68 5.70
C TYR A 109 -8.69 2.84 5.08
N CYS A 110 -10.01 2.79 5.13
CA CYS A 110 -10.89 3.89 4.70
C CYS A 110 -11.11 4.95 5.79
N THR A 111 -10.83 4.61 7.06
CA THR A 111 -11.04 5.51 8.20
C THR A 111 -10.04 6.67 8.15
N LYS A 112 -10.49 7.88 8.50
CA LYS A 112 -9.61 9.04 8.60
C LYS A 112 -8.53 8.79 9.66
N GLY A 113 -7.28 9.17 9.34
CA GLY A 113 -6.17 9.08 10.27
C GLY A 113 -6.36 9.94 11.51
N THR A 114 -5.64 9.59 12.60
CA THR A 114 -5.67 10.35 13.84
C THR A 114 -5.26 11.79 13.58
N PRO A 115 -6.08 12.79 13.92
CA PRO A 115 -5.68 14.19 13.81
C PRO A 115 -4.57 14.51 14.81
N GLY A 116 -3.57 15.26 14.34
CA GLY A 116 -2.40 15.56 15.15
C GLY A 116 -1.44 14.37 15.32
N PRO A 117 -0.40 14.52 16.15
CA PRO A 117 0.57 13.46 16.40
C PRO A 117 -0.07 12.29 17.15
N ASN A 118 0.42 11.07 16.88
CA ASN A 118 0.08 9.88 17.65
C ASN A 118 1.36 9.11 18.03
N GLN A 119 1.23 7.93 18.63
CA GLN A 119 2.39 7.13 19.07
C GLN A 119 3.36 6.77 17.92
N PHE A 120 2.96 6.89 16.66
CA PHE A 120 3.76 6.53 15.48
C PHE A 120 4.37 7.72 14.75
N GLY A 121 4.13 8.92 15.22
CA GLY A 121 4.75 10.12 14.66
C GLY A 121 3.81 11.30 14.45
N PRO A 122 4.32 12.37 13.83
CA PRO A 122 3.54 13.56 13.54
C PRO A 122 2.46 13.27 12.50
N ASP A 123 1.41 14.09 12.51
CA ASP A 123 0.34 14.02 11.52
C ASP A 123 0.89 14.36 10.11
N PRO A 124 0.83 13.43 9.15
CA PRO A 124 1.32 13.69 7.79
C PRO A 124 0.56 14.81 7.07
N LEU A 125 -0.67 15.11 7.49
CA LEU A 125 -1.50 16.16 6.91
C LEU A 125 -1.28 17.54 7.56
N SER A 126 -0.60 17.61 8.71
CA SER A 126 -0.37 18.87 9.42
C SER A 126 0.55 19.84 8.66
N GLY A 127 1.43 19.32 7.81
CA GLY A 127 2.32 20.13 6.97
C GLY A 127 1.62 20.97 5.90
N PHE A 128 0.40 20.64 5.54
CA PHE A 128 -0.41 21.38 4.57
C PHE A 128 -1.25 22.51 5.20
N GLY A 129 -1.33 22.56 6.53
CA GLY A 129 -2.13 23.56 7.27
C GLY A 129 -1.31 24.52 8.09
N GLN A 130 0.00 24.34 8.19
CA GLN A 130 0.86 25.19 9.01
C GLN A 130 1.72 26.16 8.19
N ILE A 131 1.07 26.97 7.38
CA ILE A 131 1.50 28.36 7.23
C ILE A 131 0.66 29.19 8.22
N SER A 132 0.69 28.80 9.45
CA SER A 132 0.31 29.71 10.52
C SER A 132 1.59 30.44 10.93
N PRO A 133 1.63 31.76 10.85
CA PRO A 133 2.78 32.49 11.38
C PRO A 133 2.92 32.09 12.85
N ARG A 134 4.07 31.56 13.18
CA ARG A 134 4.44 31.33 14.58
C ARG A 134 4.21 32.64 15.30
N PRO A 135 3.37 32.69 16.34
CA PRO A 135 3.24 33.93 17.09
C PRO A 135 4.64 34.32 17.56
N ALA A 136 5.02 35.52 17.25
CA ALA A 136 6.25 36.09 17.77
C ALA A 136 6.21 35.95 19.31
N ALA A 137 7.26 35.37 19.84
CA ALA A 137 7.40 35.22 21.28
C ALA A 137 7.37 36.56 21.99
#